data_ffb825c0bee2c3ab82ed6f1297f2f24f
#
_entry.id   ffb825c0bee2c3ab82ed6f1297f2f24f
#
_cell.length_a   1.000
_cell.length_b   1.000
_cell.length_c   1.000
_cell.angle_alpha   90.00
_cell.angle_beta   90.00
_cell.angle_gamma   90.00
#
_symmetry.space_group_name_H-M   'P 1'
#
loop_
_entity.id
_entity.type
_entity.pdbx_description
1 polymer ?
#
loop_
_entity_poly.entity_id
_entity_poly.type
_entity_poly.pdbx_seq_one_letter_code
_entity_poly.pdbx_strand_id
1 'polypeptide(L)'
;STFELENFHGLGLEFEIAVTLLDDLKPEMGPFNKDNIREFIKSLSPAFELIIDRNADYSNINPLSMITDNAWCSGIVMGKELPNWEKLNLDIIRSQLLWNDEIPQDAMIKDANPLESLSWVSNLLTSLGRTIPKDSVIITGSVIKTRAPNKGDHIIYKVEDLSEVEIEII
;
A
#
# COMPACT_ATOMS: atom_id res chain seq x y z
N SER A 1 -5.93 -1.64 14.96
CA SER A 1 -5.26 -2.96 15.11
C SER A 1 -4.13 -2.86 16.13
N THR A 2 -3.85 -3.97 16.83
CA THR A 2 -2.78 -4.05 17.85
C THR A 2 -1.78 -5.13 17.45
N PHE A 3 -0.48 -4.82 17.55
CA PHE A 3 0.62 -5.73 17.22
C PHE A 3 1.61 -5.84 18.37
N GLU A 4 1.95 -7.07 18.74
CA GLU A 4 3.04 -7.37 19.68
C GLU A 4 4.38 -7.29 18.92
N LEU A 5 5.20 -6.28 19.23
CA LEU A 5 6.46 -6.01 18.50
C LEU A 5 7.41 -7.22 18.53
N GLU A 6 7.41 -7.99 19.61
CA GLU A 6 8.27 -9.17 19.77
C GLU A 6 7.99 -10.28 18.76
N ASN A 7 6.80 -10.28 18.13
CA ASN A 7 6.45 -11.24 17.09
C ASN A 7 7.06 -10.90 15.72
N PHE A 8 7.76 -9.76 15.61
CA PHE A 8 8.34 -9.28 14.36
C PHE A 8 9.86 -9.12 14.48
N HIS A 9 10.59 -9.61 13.49
CA HIS A 9 12.03 -9.41 13.40
C HIS A 9 12.31 -8.24 12.45
N GLY A 10 12.41 -7.02 13.03
CA GLY A 10 12.68 -5.80 12.25
C GLY A 10 11.44 -5.28 11.51
N LEU A 11 10.37 -4.97 12.25
CA LEU A 11 9.16 -4.38 11.66
C LEU A 11 9.43 -2.97 11.13
N GLY A 12 9.13 -2.76 9.86
CA GLY A 12 8.98 -1.46 9.24
C GLY A 12 7.53 -1.23 8.81
N LEU A 13 7.13 0.03 8.73
CA LEU A 13 5.80 0.43 8.27
C LEU A 13 5.93 1.32 7.04
N GLU A 14 5.16 1.02 6.01
CA GLU A 14 4.94 1.87 4.85
C GLU A 14 3.50 2.36 4.78
N PHE A 15 3.27 3.49 4.10
CA PHE A 15 2.05 4.28 4.18
C PHE A 15 1.46 4.45 2.79
N GLU A 16 0.44 3.66 2.48
CA GLU A 16 0.01 3.41 1.13
C GLU A 16 -1.48 3.66 0.87
N ILE A 17 -1.85 3.61 -0.40
CA ILE A 17 -3.23 3.38 -0.84
C ILE A 17 -3.36 1.92 -1.26
N ALA A 18 -4.30 1.22 -0.64
CA ALA A 18 -4.73 -0.09 -1.08
C ALA A 18 -5.91 0.05 -2.05
N VAL A 19 -5.84 -0.67 -3.15
CA VAL A 19 -6.87 -0.78 -4.17
C VAL A 19 -7.49 -2.17 -4.11
N THR A 20 -8.81 -2.25 -3.97
CA THR A 20 -9.55 -3.52 -4.09
C THR A 20 -10.16 -3.60 -5.49
N LEU A 21 -9.96 -4.71 -6.19
CA LEU A 21 -10.48 -4.89 -7.56
C LEU A 21 -11.97 -5.22 -7.57
N LEU A 22 -12.68 -4.62 -8.54
CA LEU A 22 -14.10 -4.83 -8.80
C LEU A 22 -14.37 -6.13 -9.54
N ASP A 23 -13.48 -6.52 -10.45
CA ASP A 23 -13.62 -7.68 -11.32
C ASP A 23 -12.25 -8.30 -11.63
N ASP A 24 -12.25 -9.48 -12.26
CA ASP A 24 -11.03 -10.12 -12.74
C ASP A 24 -10.32 -9.24 -13.80
N LEU A 25 -9.02 -9.08 -13.68
CA LEU A 25 -8.19 -8.52 -14.75
C LEU A 25 -7.57 -9.66 -15.55
N LYS A 26 -8.08 -9.90 -16.75
CA LYS A 26 -7.66 -11.01 -17.62
C LYS A 26 -6.70 -10.55 -18.71
N PRO A 27 -5.85 -11.45 -19.26
CA PRO A 27 -4.89 -11.13 -20.30
C PRO A 27 -5.47 -10.41 -21.53
N GLU A 28 -6.68 -10.75 -21.93
CA GLU A 28 -7.36 -10.17 -23.10
C GLU A 28 -7.93 -8.77 -22.88
N MET A 29 -7.95 -8.27 -21.64
CA MET A 29 -8.51 -6.95 -21.27
C MET A 29 -7.49 -5.81 -21.37
N GLY A 30 -6.20 -6.12 -21.37
CA GLY A 30 -5.13 -5.12 -21.48
C GLY A 30 -4.94 -4.57 -22.90
N PRO A 31 -4.08 -3.59 -23.10
CA PRO A 31 -3.26 -2.97 -22.06
C PRO A 31 -4.02 -1.98 -21.16
N PHE A 32 -3.63 -1.95 -19.89
CA PHE A 32 -4.17 -1.01 -18.90
C PHE A 32 -3.34 0.27 -18.84
N ASN A 33 -4.00 1.38 -18.56
CA ASN A 33 -3.42 2.68 -18.26
C ASN A 33 -4.23 3.36 -17.15
N LYS A 34 -3.76 4.50 -16.65
CA LYS A 34 -4.41 5.21 -15.54
C LYS A 34 -5.88 5.61 -15.79
N ASP A 35 -6.30 5.68 -17.05
CA ASP A 35 -7.67 6.08 -17.38
C ASP A 35 -8.61 4.85 -17.38
N ASN A 36 -8.27 3.78 -18.11
CA ASN A 36 -9.12 2.60 -18.23
C ASN A 36 -9.06 1.67 -17.01
N ILE A 37 -7.96 1.63 -16.25
CA ILE A 37 -7.85 0.80 -15.04
C ILE A 37 -8.86 1.21 -13.96
N ARG A 38 -9.32 2.46 -13.98
CA ARG A 38 -10.30 2.99 -13.03
C ARG A 38 -11.59 2.21 -13.00
N GLU A 39 -12.02 1.67 -14.14
CA GLU A 39 -13.26 0.88 -14.27
C GLU A 39 -13.21 -0.44 -13.50
N PHE A 40 -12.01 -0.90 -13.14
CA PHE A 40 -11.78 -2.15 -12.41
C PHE A 40 -11.53 -1.96 -10.92
N ILE A 41 -11.64 -0.74 -10.41
CA ILE A 41 -11.45 -0.44 -8.99
C ILE A 41 -12.79 -0.45 -8.26
N LYS A 42 -12.93 -1.34 -7.29
CA LYS A 42 -14.09 -1.44 -6.41
C LYS A 42 -14.08 -0.39 -5.31
N SER A 43 -12.93 -0.22 -4.66
CA SER A 43 -12.75 0.67 -3.54
C SER A 43 -11.28 1.03 -3.32
N LEU A 44 -11.07 2.15 -2.62
CA LEU A 44 -9.78 2.56 -2.10
C LEU A 44 -9.80 2.56 -0.57
N SER A 45 -8.66 2.32 0.06
CA SER A 45 -8.47 2.54 1.49
C SER A 45 -7.04 2.97 1.80
N PRO A 46 -6.80 3.75 2.87
CA PRO A 46 -5.46 3.91 3.41
C PRO A 46 -4.99 2.58 3.98
N ALA A 47 -3.70 2.30 3.87
CA ALA A 47 -3.13 1.06 4.36
C ALA A 47 -1.74 1.26 4.94
N PHE A 48 -1.38 0.40 5.91
CA PHE A 48 0.01 0.12 6.23
C PHE A 48 0.43 -1.15 5.49
N GLU A 49 1.61 -1.12 4.87
CA GLU A 49 2.35 -2.33 4.58
C GLU A 49 3.27 -2.65 5.76
N LEU A 50 3.27 -3.92 6.16
CA LEU A 50 4.16 -4.44 7.20
C LEU A 50 5.40 -5.03 6.53
N ILE A 51 6.53 -4.35 6.67
CA ILE A 51 7.82 -4.77 6.12
C ILE A 51 8.59 -5.53 7.18
N ILE A 52 9.11 -6.72 6.85
CA ILE A 52 10.03 -7.49 7.69
C ILE A 52 11.27 -7.82 6.86
N ASP A 53 12.29 -6.97 6.97
CA ASP A 53 13.52 -7.08 6.20
C ASP A 53 14.50 -8.14 6.74
N ARG A 54 14.18 -8.73 7.90
CA ARG A 54 15.00 -9.76 8.56
C ARG A 54 16.45 -9.35 8.76
N ASN A 55 16.68 -8.06 9.01
CA ASN A 55 18.02 -7.46 9.13
C ASN A 55 18.85 -7.58 7.84
N ALA A 56 18.23 -7.39 6.67
CA ALA A 56 18.90 -7.41 5.39
C ALA A 56 20.07 -6.41 5.35
N ASP A 57 21.16 -6.81 4.73
CA ASP A 57 22.30 -5.92 4.47
C ASP A 57 21.96 -5.01 3.27
N TYR A 58 21.52 -3.79 3.56
CA TYR A 58 21.16 -2.80 2.54
C TYR A 58 22.35 -2.35 1.66
N SER A 59 23.60 -2.61 2.09
CA SER A 59 24.79 -2.35 1.27
C SER A 59 25.05 -3.43 0.21
N ASN A 60 24.39 -4.59 0.35
CA ASN A 60 24.57 -5.76 -0.52
C ASN A 60 23.24 -6.44 -0.85
N ILE A 61 22.23 -5.65 -1.25
CA ILE A 61 20.92 -6.19 -1.61
C ILE A 61 21.03 -6.95 -2.94
N ASN A 62 20.60 -8.22 -2.91
CA ASN A 62 20.43 -9.01 -4.12
C ASN A 62 18.96 -8.97 -4.56
N PRO A 63 18.63 -8.45 -5.76
CA PRO A 63 17.24 -8.37 -6.24
C PRO A 63 16.51 -9.72 -6.26
N LEU A 64 17.21 -10.81 -6.56
CA LEU A 64 16.59 -12.14 -6.56
C LEU A 64 16.19 -12.57 -5.14
N SER A 65 17.03 -12.26 -4.13
CA SER A 65 16.69 -12.52 -2.73
C SER A 65 15.47 -11.70 -2.28
N MET A 66 15.39 -10.42 -2.69
CA MET A 66 14.18 -9.61 -2.43
C MET A 66 12.93 -10.24 -3.03
N ILE A 67 12.97 -10.64 -4.30
CA ILE A 67 11.83 -11.24 -4.99
C ILE A 67 11.41 -12.55 -4.30
N THR A 68 12.37 -13.40 -3.91
CA THR A 68 12.07 -14.66 -3.26
C THR A 68 11.52 -14.49 -1.84
N ASP A 69 11.81 -13.37 -1.18
CA ASP A 69 11.28 -13.01 0.14
C ASP A 69 10.11 -12.01 0.05
N ASN A 70 9.35 -12.08 -1.05
CA ASN A 70 8.16 -11.26 -1.30
C ASN A 70 8.41 -9.74 -1.14
N ALA A 71 9.59 -9.27 -1.50
CA ALA A 71 10.08 -7.90 -1.27
C ALA A 71 9.91 -7.43 0.19
N TRP A 72 10.01 -8.38 1.15
CA TRP A 72 9.83 -8.20 2.59
C TRP A 72 8.40 -7.88 3.04
N CYS A 73 7.43 -7.84 2.13
CA CYS A 73 6.03 -7.65 2.50
C CYS A 73 5.54 -8.83 3.34
N SER A 74 5.17 -8.55 4.58
CA SER A 74 4.66 -9.54 5.54
C SER A 74 3.15 -9.48 5.73
N GLY A 75 2.54 -8.34 5.38
CA GLY A 75 1.11 -8.17 5.50
C GLY A 75 0.65 -6.74 5.24
N ILE A 76 -0.65 -6.54 5.25
CA ILE A 76 -1.30 -5.26 5.02
C ILE A 76 -2.32 -5.03 6.15
N VAL A 77 -2.37 -3.81 6.68
CA VAL A 77 -3.44 -3.35 7.57
C VAL A 77 -4.24 -2.28 6.84
N MET A 78 -5.49 -2.56 6.53
CA MET A 78 -6.33 -1.65 5.78
C MET A 78 -7.25 -0.85 6.70
N GLY A 79 -7.42 0.42 6.38
CA GLY A 79 -8.48 1.26 6.93
C GLY A 79 -9.84 0.95 6.29
N LYS A 80 -10.84 1.80 6.59
CA LYS A 80 -12.16 1.65 6.01
C LYS A 80 -12.13 1.92 4.51
N GLU A 81 -12.69 1.01 3.72
CA GLU A 81 -12.83 1.15 2.28
C GLU A 81 -13.82 2.26 1.88
N LEU A 82 -13.49 3.02 0.84
CA LEU A 82 -14.37 3.98 0.18
C LEU A 82 -14.80 3.43 -1.19
N PRO A 83 -16.06 2.99 -1.35
CA PRO A 83 -16.54 2.40 -2.61
C PRO A 83 -16.86 3.45 -3.69
N ASN A 84 -17.14 4.70 -3.33
CA ASN A 84 -17.44 5.80 -4.27
C ASN A 84 -16.22 6.72 -4.47
N TRP A 85 -15.08 6.10 -4.65
CA TRP A 85 -13.77 6.76 -4.75
C TRP A 85 -13.60 7.60 -6.04
N GLU A 86 -14.41 7.38 -7.08
CA GLU A 86 -14.32 8.04 -8.39
C GLU A 86 -14.47 9.56 -8.29
N LYS A 87 -15.09 10.03 -7.19
CA LYS A 87 -15.22 11.46 -6.88
C LYS A 87 -13.94 12.09 -6.37
N LEU A 88 -12.97 11.26 -5.97
CA LEU A 88 -11.68 11.71 -5.47
C LEU A 88 -10.74 12.09 -6.62
N ASN A 89 -10.04 13.18 -6.46
CA ASN A 89 -8.94 13.55 -7.33
C ASN A 89 -7.61 13.19 -6.65
N LEU A 90 -7.05 12.00 -6.99
CA LEU A 90 -5.83 11.48 -6.38
C LEU A 90 -4.59 12.36 -6.62
N ASP A 91 -4.64 13.30 -7.59
CA ASP A 91 -3.53 14.21 -7.87
C ASP A 91 -3.39 15.34 -6.84
N ILE A 92 -4.46 15.63 -6.07
CA ILE A 92 -4.49 16.73 -5.11
C ILE A 92 -4.72 16.29 -3.66
N ILE A 93 -5.09 15.03 -3.44
CA ILE A 93 -5.35 14.50 -2.10
C ILE A 93 -4.06 14.42 -1.30
N ARG A 94 -4.16 14.83 -0.04
CA ARG A 94 -3.08 14.73 0.94
C ARG A 94 -3.27 13.53 1.85
N SER A 95 -2.17 13.04 2.35
CA SER A 95 -2.14 12.13 3.49
C SER A 95 -1.38 12.75 4.65
N GLN A 96 -1.66 12.26 5.84
CA GLN A 96 -1.02 12.70 7.06
C GLN A 96 -0.70 11.49 7.95
N LEU A 97 0.55 11.40 8.37
CA LEU A 97 1.00 10.46 9.36
C LEU A 97 1.04 11.13 10.73
N LEU A 98 0.31 10.57 11.69
CA LEU A 98 0.34 10.93 13.10
C LEU A 98 1.07 9.80 13.84
N TRP A 99 2.15 10.12 14.52
CA TRP A 99 2.98 9.16 15.25
C TRP A 99 3.18 9.66 16.67
N ASN A 100 2.46 9.07 17.63
CA ASN A 100 2.42 9.57 18.99
C ASN A 100 2.12 11.08 19.04
N ASP A 101 2.92 11.83 19.82
CA ASP A 101 2.84 13.30 19.95
C ASP A 101 3.81 14.03 19.00
N GLU A 102 4.36 13.37 17.98
CA GLU A 102 5.23 14.00 16.99
C GLU A 102 4.48 15.02 16.13
N ILE A 103 5.23 15.94 15.53
CA ILE A 103 4.66 16.85 14.52
C ILE A 103 4.15 16.01 13.35
N PRO A 104 2.88 16.16 12.93
CA PRO A 104 2.32 15.40 11.83
C PRO A 104 3.15 15.54 10.54
N GLN A 105 3.34 14.43 9.84
CA GLN A 105 4.03 14.43 8.54
C GLN A 105 3.03 14.35 7.41
N ASP A 106 3.02 15.36 6.55
CA ASP A 106 2.15 15.41 5.37
C ASP A 106 2.86 14.85 4.12
N ALA A 107 2.09 14.24 3.22
CA ALA A 107 2.53 13.79 1.91
C ALA A 107 1.40 13.91 0.88
N MET A 108 1.75 13.84 -0.40
CA MET A 108 0.77 13.87 -1.50
C MET A 108 0.58 12.47 -2.05
N ILE A 109 -0.66 12.01 -2.21
CA ILE A 109 -0.96 10.67 -2.73
C ILE A 109 -0.42 10.50 -4.16
N LYS A 110 -0.40 11.54 -4.98
CA LYS A 110 0.16 11.52 -6.33
C LYS A 110 1.64 11.11 -6.38
N ASP A 111 2.40 11.29 -5.30
CA ASP A 111 3.84 10.98 -5.30
C ASP A 111 4.12 9.47 -5.39
N ALA A 112 3.15 8.62 -5.00
CA ALA A 112 3.17 7.17 -5.26
C ALA A 112 2.56 6.77 -6.61
N ASN A 113 1.89 7.69 -7.33
CA ASN A 113 1.21 7.41 -8.61
C ASN A 113 0.33 6.15 -8.58
N PRO A 114 -0.65 6.03 -7.69
CA PRO A 114 -1.36 4.77 -7.43
C PRO A 114 -2.01 4.14 -8.67
N LEU A 115 -2.57 4.93 -9.59
CA LEU A 115 -3.17 4.40 -10.81
C LEU A 115 -2.13 3.89 -11.82
N GLU A 116 -0.96 4.54 -11.90
CA GLU A 116 0.16 4.07 -12.72
C GLU A 116 0.74 2.78 -12.15
N SER A 117 0.95 2.71 -10.84
CA SER A 117 1.43 1.50 -10.16
C SER A 117 0.49 0.32 -10.39
N LEU A 118 -0.83 0.53 -10.22
CA LEU A 118 -1.84 -0.48 -10.49
C LEU A 118 -1.83 -0.92 -11.95
N SER A 119 -1.78 0.04 -12.91
CA SER A 119 -1.73 -0.25 -14.34
C SER A 119 -0.49 -1.06 -14.70
N TRP A 120 0.65 -0.69 -14.13
CA TRP A 120 1.92 -1.37 -14.37
C TRP A 120 1.89 -2.85 -13.94
N VAL A 121 1.48 -3.12 -12.68
CA VAL A 121 1.42 -4.50 -12.18
C VAL A 121 0.37 -5.32 -12.91
N SER A 122 -0.76 -4.68 -13.29
CA SER A 122 -1.82 -5.34 -14.08
C SER A 122 -1.31 -5.76 -15.45
N ASN A 123 -0.61 -4.86 -16.16
CA ASN A 123 -0.01 -5.18 -17.45
C ASN A 123 1.08 -6.25 -17.33
N LEU A 124 1.91 -6.19 -16.29
CA LEU A 124 2.95 -7.19 -16.06
C LEU A 124 2.34 -8.58 -15.90
N LEU A 125 1.37 -8.75 -15.01
CA LEU A 125 0.78 -10.06 -14.72
C LEU A 125 -0.02 -10.59 -15.90
N THR A 126 -0.81 -9.75 -16.56
CA THR A 126 -1.61 -10.17 -17.73
C THR A 126 -0.73 -10.49 -18.93
N SER A 127 0.38 -9.79 -19.14
CA SER A 127 1.36 -10.14 -20.19
C SER A 127 2.02 -11.50 -19.98
N LEU A 128 2.07 -11.98 -18.74
CA LEU A 128 2.52 -13.33 -18.36
C LEU A 128 1.40 -14.37 -18.44
N GLY A 129 0.24 -14.01 -18.99
CA GLY A 129 -0.92 -14.91 -19.12
C GLY A 129 -1.65 -15.15 -17.80
N ARG A 130 -1.41 -14.32 -16.77
CA ARG A 130 -2.05 -14.46 -15.46
C ARG A 130 -3.27 -13.55 -15.35
N THR A 131 -4.33 -14.07 -14.75
CA THR A 131 -5.50 -13.29 -14.31
C THR A 131 -5.25 -12.79 -12.89
N ILE A 132 -5.55 -11.50 -12.62
CA ILE A 132 -5.61 -10.99 -11.26
C ILE A 132 -7.07 -11.12 -10.82
N PRO A 133 -7.37 -11.92 -9.79
CA PRO A 133 -8.75 -12.17 -9.39
C PRO A 133 -9.47 -10.92 -8.88
N LYS A 134 -10.77 -10.87 -9.07
CA LYS A 134 -11.70 -10.00 -8.36
C LYS A 134 -11.42 -10.04 -6.85
N ASP A 135 -11.69 -8.92 -6.18
CA ASP A 135 -11.45 -8.72 -4.75
C ASP A 135 -9.96 -8.85 -4.32
N SER A 136 -9.02 -8.98 -5.28
CA SER A 136 -7.59 -8.81 -4.98
C SER A 136 -7.33 -7.41 -4.45
N VAL A 137 -6.47 -7.33 -3.43
CA VAL A 137 -5.97 -6.08 -2.88
C VAL A 137 -4.57 -5.82 -3.39
N ILE A 138 -4.35 -4.64 -3.94
CA ILE A 138 -3.05 -4.17 -4.45
C ILE A 138 -2.66 -2.90 -3.71
N ILE A 139 -1.51 -2.90 -3.06
CA ILE A 139 -0.89 -1.70 -2.50
C ILE A 139 -0.03 -1.04 -3.57
N THR A 140 0.04 0.28 -3.56
CA THR A 140 0.45 1.05 -4.74
C THR A 140 1.74 1.84 -4.58
N GLY A 141 2.42 1.69 -3.45
CA GLY A 141 3.67 2.39 -3.14
C GLY A 141 3.51 3.40 -2.00
N SER A 142 4.53 3.47 -1.15
CA SER A 142 4.52 4.34 0.01
C SER A 142 4.80 5.80 -0.35
N VAL A 143 3.99 6.71 0.20
CA VAL A 143 4.16 8.17 0.02
C VAL A 143 5.05 8.80 1.09
N ILE A 144 5.35 8.06 2.15
CA ILE A 144 6.20 8.46 3.26
C ILE A 144 7.27 7.39 3.44
N LYS A 145 8.49 7.82 3.77
CA LYS A 145 9.61 6.89 3.99
C LYS A 145 9.26 5.86 5.06
N THR A 146 9.62 4.59 4.83
CA THR A 146 9.50 3.48 5.78
C THR A 146 10.04 3.86 7.16
N ARG A 147 9.27 3.56 8.21
CA ARG A 147 9.65 3.83 9.60
C ARG A 147 9.51 2.56 10.44
N ALA A 148 10.49 2.31 11.29
CA ALA A 148 10.44 1.23 12.27
C ALA A 148 9.74 1.73 13.55
N PRO A 149 8.70 1.03 14.02
CA PRO A 149 8.01 1.37 15.26
C PRO A 149 8.75 0.85 16.49
N ASN A 150 8.44 1.43 17.64
CA ASN A 150 8.85 0.99 18.95
C ASN A 150 7.65 0.50 19.75
N LYS A 151 7.91 -0.33 20.76
CA LYS A 151 6.87 -0.71 21.72
C LYS A 151 6.28 0.52 22.40
N GLY A 152 4.95 0.61 22.43
CA GLY A 152 4.19 1.74 22.95
C GLY A 152 3.79 2.77 21.91
N ASP A 153 4.22 2.62 20.65
CA ASP A 153 3.83 3.56 19.60
C ASP A 153 2.36 3.40 19.22
N HIS A 154 1.70 4.55 19.06
CA HIS A 154 0.37 4.71 18.51
C HIS A 154 0.47 5.49 17.20
N ILE A 155 0.02 4.88 16.11
CA ILE A 155 0.28 5.37 14.75
C ILE A 155 -1.01 5.41 13.97
N ILE A 156 -1.32 6.58 13.38
CA ILE A 156 -2.50 6.77 12.55
C ILE A 156 -2.05 7.32 11.19
N TYR A 157 -2.49 6.69 10.12
CA TYR A 157 -2.32 7.19 8.76
C TYR A 157 -3.67 7.59 8.20
N LYS A 158 -3.82 8.88 7.89
CA LYS A 158 -5.04 9.49 7.36
C LYS A 158 -4.85 9.86 5.90
N VAL A 159 -5.88 9.64 5.09
CA VAL A 159 -5.96 10.14 3.72
C VAL A 159 -7.20 10.99 3.59
N GLU A 160 -6.99 12.24 3.16
CA GLU A 160 -8.04 13.24 3.00
C GLU A 160 -9.17 12.70 2.11
N ASP A 161 -10.43 12.94 2.52
CA ASP A 161 -11.64 12.49 1.84
C ASP A 161 -11.76 10.95 1.64
N LEU A 162 -10.84 10.17 2.18
CA LEU A 162 -10.88 8.72 2.09
C LEU A 162 -11.25 8.09 3.45
N SER A 163 -10.29 7.89 4.32
CA SER A 163 -10.47 7.38 5.69
C SER A 163 -9.13 7.40 6.43
N GLU A 164 -9.07 6.69 7.55
CA GLU A 164 -7.83 6.48 8.31
C GLU A 164 -7.64 5.00 8.65
N VAL A 165 -6.40 4.65 8.93
CA VAL A 165 -5.98 3.35 9.47
C VAL A 165 -5.10 3.58 10.69
N GLU A 166 -5.27 2.75 11.72
CA GLU A 166 -4.66 2.93 13.02
C GLU A 166 -4.06 1.61 13.52
N ILE A 167 -2.87 1.71 14.10
CA ILE A 167 -2.19 0.60 14.76
C ILE A 167 -1.60 1.04 16.10
N GLU A 168 -1.59 0.10 17.04
CA GLU A 168 -0.92 0.20 18.34
C GLU A 168 0.16 -0.90 18.42
N ILE A 169 1.33 -0.55 18.90
CA ILE A 169 2.46 -1.46 19.08
C ILE A 169 2.65 -1.75 20.57
N ILE A 170 2.51 -3.00 20.98
CA ILE A 170 2.62 -3.42 22.38
C ILE A 170 3.77 -4.41 22.60
#